data_3db23ed08dd8836b0e4fbec7a91d5d81
#
_entry.id   3db23ed08dd8836b0e4fbec7a91d5d81
#
_cell.length_a   1.000
_cell.length_b   1.000
_cell.length_c   1.000
_cell.angle_alpha   90.00
_cell.angle_beta   90.00
_cell.angle_gamma   90.00
#
_symmetry.space_group_name_H-M   'P 1'
#
loop_
_entity.id
_entity.type
_entity.pdbx_description
1 polymer ?
#
loop_
_entity_poly.entity_id
_entity_poly.type
_entity_poly.pdbx_seq_one_letter_code
_entity_poly.pdbx_strand_id
1 'polypeptide(L)'
;IMTALASMLVPEFAECAARSNRNRIDSMAARAIKITVLFSMGTAGIMFIFSEGLSQCIYGDGQCAEYLRVLAPLLPIMYTDTTVDGILKGLDQQVYSMRYNIIDSAMCVVLVLILIPKYSVKGYVAILFISEIVNFSLSIHRLSKVCTLEINIMDSIIKPAVCVTASFLAGLLLSSAQGSGKAALTIIITVNAAVYILLLMLT
;
A
#
# COMPACT_ATOMS: atom_id res chain seq x y z
N ILE A 1 9.54 -2.80 5.50
CA ILE A 1 9.84 -3.68 4.35
C ILE A 1 9.72 -2.89 3.05
N MET A 2 8.61 -2.19 2.76
CA MET A 2 8.42 -1.44 1.50
C MET A 2 9.40 -0.28 1.35
N THR A 3 9.69 0.46 2.41
CA THR A 3 10.73 1.52 2.41
C THR A 3 12.12 0.97 2.08
N ALA A 4 12.45 -0.23 2.58
CA ALA A 4 13.71 -0.89 2.24
C ALA A 4 13.76 -1.33 0.77
N LEU A 5 12.65 -1.85 0.22
CA LEU A 5 12.54 -2.15 -1.21
C LEU A 5 12.69 -0.89 -2.05
N ALA A 6 12.00 0.20 -1.70
CA ALA A 6 12.11 1.47 -2.40
C ALA A 6 13.55 2.00 -2.40
N SER A 7 14.26 1.92 -1.26
CA SER A 7 15.67 2.35 -1.18
C SER A 7 16.64 1.45 -1.96
N MET A 8 16.36 0.16 -2.10
CA MET A 8 17.13 -0.75 -2.96
C MET A 8 16.93 -0.49 -4.45
N LEU A 9 15.75 -0.02 -4.84
CA LEU A 9 15.45 0.32 -6.24
C LEU A 9 16.22 1.56 -6.71
N VAL A 10 16.50 2.51 -5.83
CA VAL A 10 17.19 3.78 -6.20
C VAL A 10 18.49 3.54 -6.97
N PRO A 11 19.48 2.75 -6.48
CA PRO A 11 20.73 2.55 -7.20
C PRO A 11 20.54 1.80 -8.53
N GLU A 12 19.61 0.83 -8.60
CA GLU A 12 19.34 0.09 -9.83
C GLU A 12 18.77 1.00 -10.92
N PHE A 13 17.83 1.89 -10.57
CA PHE A 13 17.29 2.88 -11.50
C PHE A 13 18.33 3.90 -11.92
N ALA A 14 19.21 4.35 -11.01
CA ALA A 14 20.30 5.26 -11.31
C ALA A 14 21.31 4.65 -12.30
N GLU A 15 21.65 3.37 -12.13
CA GLU A 15 22.51 2.65 -13.06
C GLU A 15 21.88 2.51 -14.46
N CYS A 16 20.58 2.14 -14.52
CA CYS A 16 19.87 2.03 -15.77
C CYS A 16 19.72 3.40 -16.49
N ALA A 17 19.51 4.47 -15.73
CA ALA A 17 19.45 5.83 -16.24
C ALA A 17 20.80 6.27 -16.83
N ALA A 18 21.92 5.98 -16.13
CA ALA A 18 23.28 6.27 -16.61
C ALA A 18 23.59 5.53 -17.92
N ARG A 19 23.05 4.33 -18.11
CA ARG A 19 23.19 3.55 -19.36
C ARG A 19 22.20 3.92 -20.46
N SER A 20 21.31 4.89 -20.22
CA SER A 20 20.26 5.37 -21.17
C SER A 20 19.35 4.25 -21.69
N ASN A 21 19.15 3.17 -20.93
CA ASN A 21 18.36 2.01 -21.34
C ASN A 21 16.89 2.16 -20.91
N ARG A 22 16.11 2.93 -21.68
CA ARG A 22 14.69 3.24 -21.39
C ARG A 22 13.81 2.00 -21.25
N ASN A 23 13.93 1.03 -22.15
CA ASN A 23 13.10 -0.17 -22.13
C ASN A 23 13.30 -0.97 -20.83
N ARG A 24 14.53 -0.98 -20.30
CA ARG A 24 14.83 -1.63 -19.03
C ARG A 24 14.24 -0.86 -17.85
N ILE A 25 14.29 0.47 -17.87
CA ILE A 25 13.68 1.33 -16.86
C ILE A 25 12.17 1.09 -16.80
N ASP A 26 11.48 1.11 -17.94
CA ASP A 26 10.04 0.93 -18.04
C ASP A 26 9.61 -0.46 -17.52
N SER A 27 10.31 -1.52 -17.92
CA SER A 27 10.03 -2.88 -17.48
C SER A 27 10.30 -3.10 -15.98
N MET A 28 11.35 -2.49 -15.44
CA MET A 28 11.68 -2.53 -14.01
C MET A 28 10.65 -1.76 -13.19
N ALA A 29 10.23 -0.57 -13.65
CA ALA A 29 9.22 0.24 -12.98
C ALA A 29 7.87 -0.49 -12.92
N ALA A 30 7.42 -1.05 -14.04
CA ALA A 30 6.19 -1.83 -14.09
C ALA A 30 6.23 -3.04 -13.15
N ARG A 31 7.36 -3.76 -13.11
CA ARG A 31 7.55 -4.91 -12.22
C ARG A 31 7.58 -4.51 -10.74
N ALA A 32 8.30 -3.44 -10.39
CA ALA A 32 8.36 -2.94 -9.02
C ALA A 32 6.99 -2.51 -8.51
N ILE A 33 6.23 -1.75 -9.31
CA ILE A 33 4.86 -1.34 -8.97
C ILE A 33 3.95 -2.57 -8.83
N LYS A 34 4.03 -3.53 -9.74
CA LYS A 34 3.23 -4.76 -9.68
C LYS A 34 3.48 -5.52 -8.37
N ILE A 35 4.74 -5.75 -8.01
CA ILE A 35 5.11 -6.45 -6.76
C ILE A 35 4.60 -5.69 -5.55
N THR A 36 4.73 -4.36 -5.54
CA THR A 36 4.26 -3.51 -4.44
C THR A 36 2.75 -3.58 -4.29
N VAL A 37 2.00 -3.47 -5.38
CA VAL A 37 0.53 -3.57 -5.35
C VAL A 37 0.09 -4.95 -4.86
N LEU A 38 0.72 -6.02 -5.35
CA LEU A 38 0.44 -7.39 -4.91
C LEU A 38 0.64 -7.53 -3.39
N PHE A 39 1.79 -7.10 -2.87
CA PHE A 39 2.10 -7.19 -1.45
C PHE A 39 1.16 -6.31 -0.59
N SER A 40 0.91 -5.09 -1.04
CA SER A 40 0.08 -4.12 -0.31
C SER A 40 -1.39 -4.54 -0.24
N MET A 41 -1.93 -5.12 -1.32
CA MET A 41 -3.28 -5.68 -1.34
C MET A 41 -3.43 -6.83 -0.33
N GLY A 42 -2.44 -7.74 -0.26
CA GLY A 42 -2.44 -8.81 0.73
C GLY A 42 -2.41 -8.27 2.16
N THR A 43 -1.55 -7.30 2.43
CA THR A 43 -1.46 -6.65 3.75
C THR A 43 -2.75 -5.91 4.11
N ALA A 44 -3.33 -5.17 3.16
CA ALA A 44 -4.61 -4.48 3.34
C ALA A 44 -5.75 -5.46 3.63
N GLY A 45 -5.79 -6.58 2.90
CA GLY A 45 -6.78 -7.64 3.12
C GLY A 45 -6.70 -8.22 4.53
N ILE A 46 -5.49 -8.58 4.98
CA ILE A 46 -5.27 -9.08 6.35
C ILE A 46 -5.71 -8.05 7.37
N MET A 47 -5.34 -6.78 7.19
CA MET A 47 -5.67 -5.70 8.13
C MET A 47 -7.17 -5.42 8.18
N PHE A 48 -7.86 -5.49 7.03
CA PHE A 48 -9.31 -5.31 6.93
C PHE A 48 -10.07 -6.43 7.63
N ILE A 49 -9.67 -7.68 7.38
CA ILE A 49 -10.35 -8.89 7.86
C ILE A 49 -10.16 -9.08 9.36
N PHE A 50 -8.92 -9.02 9.82
CA PHE A 50 -8.55 -9.28 11.19
C PHE A 50 -8.51 -8.02 12.06
N SER A 51 -9.14 -6.93 11.63
CA SER A 51 -9.16 -5.64 12.34
C SER A 51 -9.60 -5.78 13.81
N GLU A 52 -10.64 -6.57 14.10
CA GLU A 52 -11.14 -6.80 15.45
C GLU A 52 -10.14 -7.60 16.30
N GLY A 53 -9.64 -8.72 15.75
CA GLY A 53 -8.65 -9.54 16.43
C GLY A 53 -7.34 -8.81 16.69
N LEU A 54 -6.88 -8.01 15.73
CA LEU A 54 -5.67 -7.18 15.86
C LEU A 54 -5.88 -6.09 16.91
N SER A 55 -7.04 -5.40 16.91
CA SER A 55 -7.37 -4.37 17.87
C SER A 55 -7.39 -4.94 19.31
N GLN A 56 -8.06 -6.06 19.52
CA GLN A 56 -8.11 -6.73 20.82
C GLN A 56 -6.75 -7.26 21.27
N CYS A 57 -5.95 -7.80 20.34
CA CYS A 57 -4.66 -8.37 20.67
C CYS A 57 -3.62 -7.31 21.06
N ILE A 58 -3.61 -6.15 20.36
CA ILE A 58 -2.59 -5.09 20.52
C ILE A 58 -3.03 -4.08 21.59
N TYR A 59 -4.28 -3.63 21.53
CA TYR A 59 -4.78 -2.53 22.36
C TYR A 59 -5.68 -2.99 23.52
N GLY A 60 -6.13 -4.25 23.50
CA GLY A 60 -7.07 -4.77 24.51
C GLY A 60 -8.50 -4.23 24.38
N ASP A 61 -8.78 -3.41 23.37
CA ASP A 61 -10.07 -2.78 23.11
C ASP A 61 -10.45 -2.91 21.63
N GLY A 62 -11.73 -3.14 21.36
CA GLY A 62 -12.26 -3.23 19.99
C GLY A 62 -12.50 -1.90 19.28
N GLN A 63 -12.38 -0.76 19.97
CA GLN A 63 -12.69 0.56 19.39
C GLN A 63 -11.77 0.93 18.21
N CYS A 64 -10.51 0.48 18.23
CA CYS A 64 -9.57 0.73 17.14
C CYS A 64 -9.88 -0.09 15.88
N ALA A 65 -10.70 -1.14 15.96
CA ALA A 65 -11.00 -2.02 14.83
C ALA A 65 -11.65 -1.27 13.66
N GLU A 66 -12.56 -0.35 13.95
CA GLU A 66 -13.24 0.47 12.94
C GLU A 66 -12.23 1.32 12.15
N TYR A 67 -11.28 1.96 12.83
CA TYR A 67 -10.24 2.77 12.20
C TYR A 67 -9.27 1.92 11.38
N LEU A 68 -8.88 0.74 11.87
CA LEU A 68 -8.04 -0.20 11.12
C LEU A 68 -8.73 -0.65 9.84
N ARG A 69 -10.03 -0.94 9.90
CA ARG A 69 -10.84 -1.35 8.75
C ARG A 69 -10.96 -0.23 7.72
N VAL A 70 -11.16 1.01 8.18
CA VAL A 70 -11.25 2.18 7.29
C VAL A 70 -9.90 2.49 6.65
N LEU A 71 -8.78 2.37 7.38
CA LEU A 71 -7.43 2.67 6.87
C LEU A 71 -6.86 1.56 5.98
N ALA A 72 -7.36 0.33 6.06
CA ALA A 72 -6.85 -0.78 5.27
C ALA A 72 -6.81 -0.51 3.75
N PRO A 73 -7.85 0.05 3.10
CA PRO A 73 -7.81 0.35 1.67
C PRO A 73 -6.82 1.46 1.28
N LEU A 74 -6.30 2.23 2.24
CA LEU A 74 -5.29 3.25 1.99
C LEU A 74 -3.89 2.64 1.79
N LEU A 75 -3.62 1.46 2.38
CA LEU A 75 -2.31 0.80 2.31
C LEU A 75 -1.78 0.56 0.89
N PRO A 76 -2.58 0.08 -0.09
CA PRO A 76 -2.12 -0.07 -1.46
C PRO A 76 -1.65 1.24 -2.08
N ILE A 77 -2.31 2.34 -1.78
CA ILE A 77 -1.96 3.67 -2.28
C ILE A 77 -0.63 4.12 -1.64
N MET A 78 -0.52 4.07 -0.32
CA MET A 78 0.68 4.45 0.44
C MET A 78 1.93 3.68 0.01
N TYR A 79 1.82 2.36 -0.14
CA TYR A 79 2.96 1.55 -0.51
C TYR A 79 3.36 1.76 -1.97
N THR A 80 2.39 1.96 -2.85
CA THR A 80 2.67 2.27 -4.26
C THR A 80 3.31 3.65 -4.39
N ASP A 81 2.84 4.66 -3.65
CA ASP A 81 3.46 5.99 -3.61
C ASP A 81 4.92 5.93 -3.13
N THR A 82 5.19 5.21 -2.05
CA THR A 82 6.56 5.00 -1.55
C THR A 82 7.48 4.38 -2.62
N THR A 83 6.96 3.43 -3.40
CA THR A 83 7.73 2.78 -4.48
C THR A 83 7.95 3.73 -5.64
N VAL A 84 6.93 4.48 -6.05
CA VAL A 84 7.02 5.51 -7.11
C VAL A 84 8.03 6.60 -6.71
N ASP A 85 8.01 7.03 -5.46
CA ASP A 85 8.97 8.00 -4.93
C ASP A 85 10.42 7.47 -4.99
N GLY A 86 10.63 6.18 -4.67
CA GLY A 86 11.93 5.51 -4.86
C GLY A 86 12.38 5.47 -6.31
N ILE A 87 11.49 5.16 -7.25
CA ILE A 87 11.78 5.17 -8.70
C ILE A 87 12.14 6.58 -9.17
N LEU A 88 11.37 7.59 -8.79
CA LEU A 88 11.63 8.99 -9.14
C LEU A 88 12.99 9.48 -8.62
N LYS A 89 13.37 9.10 -7.40
CA LYS A 89 14.69 9.39 -6.84
C LYS A 89 15.81 8.73 -7.65
N GLY A 90 15.65 7.48 -8.03
CA GLY A 90 16.62 6.78 -8.87
C GLY A 90 16.77 7.35 -10.28
N LEU A 91 15.72 7.98 -10.81
CA LEU A 91 15.71 8.64 -12.11
C LEU A 91 16.11 10.13 -12.07
N ASP A 92 16.74 10.58 -10.99
CA ASP A 92 17.14 11.99 -10.74
C ASP A 92 15.97 12.98 -10.79
N GLN A 93 14.77 12.52 -10.45
CA GLN A 93 13.56 13.35 -10.34
C GLN A 93 13.25 13.75 -8.90
N GLN A 94 14.20 13.63 -7.99
CA GLN A 94 14.04 13.88 -6.55
C GLN A 94 13.55 15.30 -6.23
N VAL A 95 13.87 16.30 -7.05
CA VAL A 95 13.42 17.69 -6.85
C VAL A 95 11.90 17.79 -6.98
N TYR A 96 11.29 17.02 -7.89
CA TYR A 96 9.83 16.99 -8.04
C TYR A 96 9.18 16.27 -6.86
N SER A 97 9.72 15.14 -6.43
CA SER A 97 9.28 14.43 -5.23
C SER A 97 9.31 15.35 -4.00
N MET A 98 10.41 16.09 -3.79
CA MET A 98 10.49 17.07 -2.70
C MET A 98 9.41 18.16 -2.80
N ARG A 99 9.16 18.70 -4.00
CA ARG A 99 8.09 19.72 -4.19
C ARG A 99 6.72 19.16 -3.84
N TYR A 100 6.41 17.93 -4.24
CA TYR A 100 5.12 17.31 -3.92
C TYR A 100 4.97 17.07 -2.42
N ASN A 101 6.01 16.61 -1.74
CA ASN A 101 6.01 16.46 -0.29
C ASN A 101 5.83 17.78 0.45
N ILE A 102 6.40 18.88 -0.05
CA ILE A 102 6.21 20.24 0.52
C ILE A 102 4.75 20.68 0.33
N ILE A 103 4.18 20.49 -0.86
CA ILE A 103 2.78 20.84 -1.15
C ILE A 103 1.85 20.02 -0.25
N ASP A 104 2.09 18.72 -0.15
CA ASP A 104 1.32 17.82 0.70
C ASP A 104 1.39 18.24 2.18
N SER A 105 2.58 18.51 2.68
CA SER A 105 2.78 18.96 4.06
C SER A 105 2.04 20.29 4.34
N ALA A 106 2.12 21.26 3.43
CA ALA A 106 1.42 22.53 3.56
C ALA A 106 -0.10 22.34 3.54
N MET A 107 -0.61 21.50 2.64
CA MET A 107 -2.03 21.15 2.57
C MET A 107 -2.47 20.42 3.84
N CYS A 108 -1.66 19.49 4.34
CA CYS A 108 -1.94 18.75 5.58
C CYS A 108 -2.11 19.70 6.78
N VAL A 109 -1.22 20.68 6.93
CA VAL A 109 -1.32 21.69 8.02
C VAL A 109 -2.64 22.46 7.93
N VAL A 110 -3.02 22.93 6.74
CA VAL A 110 -4.27 23.65 6.54
C VAL A 110 -5.48 22.77 6.86
N LEU A 111 -5.49 21.54 6.38
CA LEU A 111 -6.58 20.59 6.64
C LEU A 111 -6.70 20.23 8.12
N VAL A 112 -5.57 20.05 8.83
CA VAL A 112 -5.54 19.80 10.27
C VAL A 112 -6.22 20.94 11.04
N LEU A 113 -5.88 22.19 10.72
CA LEU A 113 -6.47 23.37 11.39
C LEU A 113 -7.98 23.50 11.16
N ILE A 114 -8.49 23.01 10.01
CA ILE A 114 -9.91 23.14 9.66
C ILE A 114 -10.72 21.92 10.11
N LEU A 115 -10.22 20.70 9.87
CA LEU A 115 -10.99 19.46 10.05
C LEU A 115 -10.92 18.90 11.47
N ILE A 116 -9.78 19.00 12.14
CA ILE A 116 -9.65 18.40 13.49
C ILE A 116 -10.57 19.12 14.51
N PRO A 117 -10.69 20.45 14.56
CA PRO A 117 -11.60 21.09 15.50
C PRO A 117 -13.08 20.73 15.29
N LYS A 118 -13.47 20.35 14.04
CA LYS A 118 -14.86 20.06 13.69
C LYS A 118 -15.20 18.56 13.83
N TYR A 119 -14.26 17.68 13.47
CA TYR A 119 -14.55 16.25 13.29
C TYR A 119 -13.66 15.34 14.15
N SER A 120 -12.74 15.90 14.95
CA SER A 120 -11.80 15.14 15.82
C SER A 120 -11.10 14.03 15.07
N VAL A 121 -11.17 12.79 15.55
CA VAL A 121 -10.48 11.61 14.95
C VAL A 121 -10.96 11.31 13.52
N LYS A 122 -12.24 11.47 13.23
CA LYS A 122 -12.78 11.27 11.88
C LYS A 122 -12.20 12.30 10.89
N GLY A 123 -11.97 13.53 11.35
CA GLY A 123 -11.28 14.56 10.57
C GLY A 123 -9.84 14.16 10.23
N TYR A 124 -9.12 13.59 11.18
CA TYR A 124 -7.76 13.10 10.95
C TYR A 124 -7.70 11.97 9.91
N VAL A 125 -8.62 11.00 10.00
CA VAL A 125 -8.71 9.92 8.99
C VAL A 125 -9.00 10.51 7.60
N ALA A 126 -9.91 11.46 7.48
CA ALA A 126 -10.19 12.12 6.20
C ALA A 126 -8.96 12.87 5.64
N ILE A 127 -8.17 13.52 6.49
CA ILE A 127 -6.92 14.18 6.09
C ILE A 127 -5.94 13.17 5.50
N LEU A 128 -5.75 12.01 6.15
CA LEU A 128 -4.87 10.97 5.65
C LEU A 128 -5.28 10.50 4.25
N PHE A 129 -6.58 10.29 4.00
CA PHE A 129 -7.07 9.91 2.67
C PHE A 129 -6.83 10.99 1.62
N ILE A 130 -7.13 12.26 1.95
CA ILE A 130 -6.98 13.37 1.01
C ILE A 130 -5.51 13.58 0.67
N SER A 131 -4.64 13.64 1.69
CA SER A 131 -3.20 13.79 1.55
C SER A 131 -2.60 12.69 0.67
N GLU A 132 -2.88 11.43 0.99
CA GLU A 132 -2.30 10.29 0.27
C GLU A 132 -2.77 10.22 -1.18
N ILE A 133 -4.07 10.47 -1.46
CA ILE A 133 -4.60 10.48 -2.82
C ILE A 133 -3.97 11.62 -3.66
N VAL A 134 -3.81 12.80 -3.08
CA VAL A 134 -3.20 13.93 -3.78
C VAL A 134 -1.72 13.66 -4.06
N ASN A 135 -0.96 13.21 -3.05
CA ASN A 135 0.46 12.91 -3.20
C ASN A 135 0.70 11.82 -4.23
N PHE A 136 -0.02 10.71 -4.13
CA PHE A 136 0.02 9.62 -5.11
C PHE A 136 -0.32 10.07 -6.52
N SER A 137 -1.36 10.91 -6.69
CA SER A 137 -1.75 11.43 -8.01
C SER A 137 -0.65 12.26 -8.64
N LEU A 138 0.02 13.11 -7.85
CA LEU A 138 1.14 13.93 -8.32
C LEU A 138 2.36 13.07 -8.68
N SER A 139 2.69 12.10 -7.85
CA SER A 139 3.81 11.16 -8.05
C SER A 139 3.61 10.32 -9.30
N ILE A 140 2.43 9.72 -9.49
CA ILE A 140 2.08 8.92 -10.68
C ILE A 140 2.07 9.80 -11.95
N HIS A 141 1.52 11.00 -11.87
CA HIS A 141 1.53 11.91 -13.01
C HIS A 141 2.97 12.26 -13.44
N ARG A 142 3.89 12.42 -12.49
CA ARG A 142 5.30 12.66 -12.82
C ARG A 142 5.93 11.42 -13.42
N LEU A 143 5.71 10.26 -12.82
CA LEU A 143 6.26 9.00 -13.30
C LEU A 143 5.80 8.69 -14.74
N SER A 144 4.53 8.92 -15.07
CA SER A 144 3.98 8.71 -16.41
C SER A 144 4.58 9.66 -17.48
N LYS A 145 5.20 10.77 -17.07
CA LYS A 145 5.95 11.65 -17.99
C LYS A 145 7.39 11.18 -18.24
N VAL A 146 7.95 10.40 -17.34
CA VAL A 146 9.33 9.94 -17.38
C VAL A 146 9.43 8.52 -17.93
N CYS A 147 8.46 7.67 -17.60
CA CYS A 147 8.40 6.26 -18.00
C CYS A 147 7.10 5.98 -18.77
N THR A 148 7.18 5.12 -19.78
CA THR A 148 6.01 4.55 -20.46
C THR A 148 5.54 3.33 -19.67
N LEU A 149 4.59 3.56 -18.74
CA LEU A 149 4.06 2.49 -17.91
C LEU A 149 2.97 1.71 -18.66
N GLU A 150 3.33 0.58 -19.23
CA GLU A 150 2.34 -0.42 -19.70
C GLU A 150 1.86 -1.28 -18.52
N ILE A 151 1.07 -0.67 -17.62
CA ILE A 151 0.48 -1.40 -16.49
C ILE A 151 -0.82 -2.02 -16.95
N ASN A 152 -0.85 -3.34 -17.02
CA ASN A 152 -2.06 -4.09 -17.28
C ASN A 152 -2.92 -4.09 -16.00
N ILE A 153 -3.97 -3.25 -15.96
CA ILE A 153 -4.85 -3.05 -14.80
C ILE A 153 -5.48 -4.37 -14.35
N MET A 154 -5.82 -5.23 -15.31
CA MET A 154 -6.38 -6.56 -15.04
C MET A 154 -5.43 -7.40 -14.18
N ASP A 155 -4.14 -7.46 -14.56
CA ASP A 155 -3.15 -8.29 -13.87
C ASP A 155 -2.66 -7.66 -12.56
N SER A 156 -2.63 -6.33 -12.49
CA SER A 156 -2.04 -5.63 -11.35
C SER A 156 -3.03 -5.32 -10.21
N ILE A 157 -4.33 -5.21 -10.50
CA ILE A 157 -5.35 -4.83 -9.52
C ILE A 157 -6.41 -5.92 -9.36
N ILE A 158 -6.98 -6.42 -10.46
CA ILE A 158 -8.13 -7.32 -10.40
C ILE A 158 -7.73 -8.70 -9.87
N LYS A 159 -6.63 -9.28 -10.37
CA LYS A 159 -6.17 -10.59 -9.87
C LYS A 159 -5.85 -10.57 -8.36
N PRO A 160 -5.07 -9.61 -7.82
CA PRO A 160 -4.85 -9.55 -6.38
C PRO A 160 -6.12 -9.34 -5.56
N ALA A 161 -7.05 -8.51 -6.05
CA ALA A 161 -8.33 -8.29 -5.37
C ALA A 161 -9.16 -9.58 -5.27
N VAL A 162 -9.20 -10.38 -6.34
CA VAL A 162 -9.86 -11.70 -6.34
C VAL A 162 -9.14 -12.67 -5.40
N CYS A 163 -7.80 -12.69 -5.39
CA CYS A 163 -7.04 -13.53 -4.47
C CYS A 163 -7.26 -13.14 -3.01
N VAL A 164 -7.36 -11.83 -2.70
CA VAL A 164 -7.69 -11.36 -1.34
C VAL A 164 -9.09 -11.80 -0.93
N THR A 165 -10.10 -11.67 -1.80
CA THR A 165 -11.47 -12.12 -1.48
C THR A 165 -11.56 -13.63 -1.32
N ALA A 166 -10.84 -14.41 -2.12
CA ALA A 166 -10.77 -15.87 -1.98
C ALA A 166 -10.06 -16.28 -0.67
N SER A 167 -8.94 -15.64 -0.32
CA SER A 167 -8.26 -15.86 0.96
C SER A 167 -9.13 -15.48 2.14
N PHE A 168 -9.97 -14.45 1.98
CA PHE A 168 -10.96 -14.05 2.99
C PHE A 168 -11.98 -15.15 3.28
N LEU A 169 -12.58 -15.70 2.23
CA LEU A 169 -13.54 -16.81 2.38
C LEU A 169 -12.90 -18.02 3.07
N ALA A 170 -11.67 -18.34 2.70
CA ALA A 170 -10.92 -19.41 3.38
C ALA A 170 -10.66 -19.09 4.86
N GLY A 171 -10.31 -17.83 5.18
CA GLY A 171 -10.09 -17.37 6.55
C GLY A 171 -11.36 -17.42 7.42
N LEU A 172 -12.51 -17.06 6.87
CA LEU A 172 -13.81 -17.16 7.56
C LEU A 172 -14.16 -18.63 7.87
N LEU A 173 -13.92 -19.55 6.95
CA LEU A 173 -14.15 -20.97 7.18
C LEU A 173 -13.24 -21.54 8.29
N LEU A 174 -11.99 -21.08 8.37
CA LEU A 174 -11.04 -21.48 9.40
C LEU A 174 -11.36 -20.85 10.77
N SER A 175 -11.83 -19.60 10.79
CA SER A 175 -12.17 -18.90 12.04
C SER A 175 -13.38 -19.51 12.74
N SER A 176 -14.33 -20.09 11.99
CA SER A 176 -15.48 -20.81 12.55
C SER A 176 -15.11 -22.14 13.22
N ALA A 177 -13.92 -22.67 12.95
CA ALA A 177 -13.45 -23.98 13.44
C ALA A 177 -12.53 -23.89 14.68
N GLN A 178 -12.03 -22.70 15.05
CA GLN A 178 -11.05 -22.54 16.15
C GLN A 178 -11.47 -21.47 17.15
N GLY A 179 -11.31 -21.82 18.46
CA GLY A 179 -11.68 -20.96 19.59
C GLY A 179 -10.83 -19.67 19.70
N SER A 180 -11.34 -18.70 20.46
CA SER A 180 -10.84 -17.34 20.67
C SER A 180 -9.56 -17.26 21.51
N GLY A 181 -8.39 -17.57 20.95
CA GLY A 181 -7.10 -17.39 21.60
C GLY A 181 -6.12 -16.56 20.74
N LYS A 182 -5.22 -15.78 21.40
CA LYS A 182 -4.18 -15.00 20.70
C LYS A 182 -3.32 -15.86 19.76
N ALA A 183 -3.04 -17.10 20.16
CA ALA A 183 -2.31 -18.07 19.34
C ALA A 183 -3.10 -18.52 18.10
N ALA A 184 -4.42 -18.70 18.23
CA ALA A 184 -5.29 -19.02 17.10
C ALA A 184 -5.30 -17.90 16.05
N LEU A 185 -5.35 -16.65 16.49
CA LEU A 185 -5.29 -15.48 15.59
C LEU A 185 -4.01 -15.43 14.77
N THR A 186 -2.85 -15.64 15.39
CA THR A 186 -1.56 -15.64 14.66
C THR A 186 -1.47 -16.78 13.65
N ILE A 187 -1.98 -17.96 13.99
CA ILE A 187 -2.02 -19.11 13.07
C ILE A 187 -2.94 -18.82 11.89
N ILE A 188 -4.12 -18.25 12.12
CA ILE A 188 -5.08 -17.92 11.05
C ILE A 188 -4.49 -16.84 10.11
N ILE A 189 -3.82 -15.81 10.64
CA ILE A 189 -3.16 -14.78 9.83
C ILE A 189 -2.04 -15.37 8.97
N THR A 190 -1.20 -16.24 9.56
CA THR A 190 -0.09 -16.88 8.80
C THR A 190 -0.62 -17.82 7.72
N VAL A 191 -1.66 -18.59 7.99
CA VAL A 191 -2.31 -19.46 7.01
C VAL A 191 -2.94 -18.62 5.89
N ASN A 192 -3.65 -17.54 6.22
CA ASN A 192 -4.22 -16.63 5.21
C ASN A 192 -3.15 -15.99 4.31
N ALA A 193 -2.04 -15.54 4.89
CA ALA A 193 -0.92 -15.01 4.13
C ALA A 193 -0.30 -16.08 3.20
N ALA A 194 -0.14 -17.30 3.69
CA ALA A 194 0.36 -18.41 2.88
C ALA A 194 -0.60 -18.77 1.74
N VAL A 195 -1.90 -18.84 1.98
CA VAL A 195 -2.93 -19.09 0.96
C VAL A 195 -2.93 -17.98 -0.09
N TYR A 196 -2.81 -16.72 0.33
CA TYR A 196 -2.73 -15.58 -0.59
C TYR A 196 -1.51 -15.68 -1.52
N ILE A 197 -0.33 -15.97 -0.97
CA ILE A 197 0.91 -16.14 -1.73
C ILE A 197 0.77 -17.34 -2.71
N LEU A 198 0.19 -18.44 -2.27
CA LEU A 198 -0.01 -19.63 -3.08
C LEU A 198 -0.99 -19.37 -4.23
N LEU A 199 -2.08 -18.65 -3.98
CA LEU A 199 -3.03 -18.23 -5.03
C LEU A 199 -2.38 -17.30 -6.05
N LEU A 200 -1.50 -16.39 -5.59
CA LEU A 200 -0.73 -15.52 -6.48
C LEU A 200 0.27 -16.27 -7.36
N MET A 201 0.85 -17.37 -6.86
CA MET A 201 1.76 -18.20 -7.65
C MET A 201 1.04 -19.06 -8.71
N LEU A 202 -0.25 -19.32 -8.51
CA LEU A 202 -1.09 -20.10 -9.44
C LEU A 202 -1.75 -19.24 -10.54
N THR A 203 -1.73 -17.90 -10.40
CA THR A 203 -2.32 -16.93 -11.35
C THR A 203 -1.29 -16.10 -12.06
#